data_7d89eb044713cf1dae33271fe3f1fcad
#
_entry.id   7d89eb044713cf1dae33271fe3f1fcad
#
_cell.length_a   1.000
_cell.length_b   1.000
_cell.length_c   1.000
_cell.angle_alpha   90.00
_cell.angle_beta   90.00
_cell.angle_gamma   90.00
#
_symmetry.space_group_name_H-M   'P 1'
#
loop_
_entity.id
_entity.type
_entity.pdbx_description
1 polymer ?
#
loop_
_entity_poly.entity_id
_entity_poly.type
_entity_poly.pdbx_seq_one_letter_code
_entity_poly.pdbx_strand_id
1 'polypeptide(L)'
;FLYKNGYTKCVTDKLDEMGIVHTTFYDVAPDPTLACAQEGAKAMRLFEPDCIIAIGGGSAMDAGKIMWVMYEHPEADFMDMAMRFMDIRKRIYTFPKMGEKAYFIAVPTSSGTGSEVTPFAVITDQDSGIKYPLADYELLPKMAIIDADMMMNQPKGLTAASGIDALTHALEAYASIMATDYTDGLALKAMKNIFTYLPAAYENGPHDAKAREQMATASTMAGMAFANAFLGVCHSMAHKLGAFHHLPHGIANAILITDVMRFNAAEVPAKMGTFSQYAYPHC
;
A
#
# COMPACT_ATOMS: atom_id res chain seq x y z
N PHE A 1 0.12 15.53 -9.56
CA PHE A 1 -0.48 16.50 -8.63
C PHE A 1 0.58 17.04 -7.65
N LEU A 2 1.20 16.22 -6.82
CA LEU A 2 2.12 16.62 -5.74
C LEU A 2 3.28 17.48 -6.25
N TYR A 3 4.00 17.02 -7.27
CA TYR A 3 5.11 17.76 -7.86
C TYR A 3 4.68 19.14 -8.40
N LYS A 4 3.61 19.17 -9.21
CA LYS A 4 3.11 20.41 -9.81
C LYS A 4 2.61 21.45 -8.79
N ASN A 5 2.21 21.01 -7.62
CA ASN A 5 1.74 21.84 -6.50
C ASN A 5 2.83 22.08 -5.43
N GLY A 6 4.06 21.66 -5.69
CA GLY A 6 5.20 21.96 -4.83
C GLY A 6 5.32 21.14 -3.55
N TYR A 7 4.52 20.07 -3.37
CA TYR A 7 4.60 19.23 -2.16
C TYR A 7 5.93 18.49 -2.02
N THR A 8 6.61 18.20 -3.13
CA THR A 8 7.92 17.55 -3.10
C THR A 8 9.06 18.51 -2.77
N LYS A 9 8.81 19.84 -2.81
CA LYS A 9 9.84 20.84 -2.59
C LYS A 9 10.44 20.81 -1.19
N CYS A 10 9.67 20.44 -0.18
CA CYS A 10 10.20 20.30 1.18
C CYS A 10 11.34 19.28 1.27
N VAL A 11 11.36 18.28 0.38
CA VAL A 11 12.44 17.31 0.28
C VAL A 11 13.53 17.79 -0.67
N THR A 12 13.18 18.21 -1.88
CA THR A 12 14.19 18.64 -2.88
C THR A 12 14.99 19.85 -2.43
N ASP A 13 14.35 20.84 -1.79
CA ASP A 13 15.05 22.02 -1.28
C ASP A 13 16.07 21.63 -0.18
N LYS A 14 15.76 20.61 0.65
CA LYS A 14 16.69 20.09 1.64
C LYS A 14 17.87 19.33 1.02
N LEU A 15 17.61 18.58 -0.04
CA LEU A 15 18.68 17.90 -0.79
C LEU A 15 19.62 18.92 -1.43
N ASP A 16 19.06 20.00 -2.00
CA ASP A 16 19.82 21.12 -2.55
C ASP A 16 20.67 21.83 -1.47
N GLU A 17 20.09 22.15 -0.30
CA GLU A 17 20.81 22.73 0.83
C GLU A 17 21.98 21.85 1.30
N MET A 18 21.83 20.54 1.20
CA MET A 18 22.88 19.56 1.56
C MET A 18 23.89 19.31 0.42
N GLY A 19 23.67 19.86 -0.76
CA GLY A 19 24.51 19.61 -1.94
C GLY A 19 24.36 18.21 -2.52
N ILE A 20 23.24 17.54 -2.26
CA ILE A 20 22.96 16.18 -2.76
C ILE A 20 22.36 16.28 -4.15
N VAL A 21 23.02 15.67 -5.12
CA VAL A 21 22.54 15.61 -6.50
C VAL A 21 21.28 14.75 -6.56
N HIS A 22 20.18 15.28 -7.11
CA HIS A 22 18.94 14.56 -7.22
C HIS A 22 18.22 14.80 -8.53
N THR A 23 17.29 13.94 -8.88
CA THR A 23 16.34 14.09 -9.98
C THR A 23 14.95 13.68 -9.54
N THR A 24 13.93 14.12 -10.25
CA THR A 24 12.54 13.80 -9.89
C THR A 24 11.80 13.20 -11.08
N PHE A 25 11.27 11.99 -10.88
CA PHE A 25 10.29 11.39 -11.78
C PHE A 25 8.89 11.60 -11.19
N TYR A 26 8.00 12.27 -11.91
CA TYR A 26 6.69 12.70 -11.39
C TYR A 26 5.48 12.29 -12.25
N ASP A 27 5.73 11.60 -13.35
CA ASP A 27 4.66 11.22 -14.30
C ASP A 27 4.04 9.87 -13.90
N VAL A 28 3.50 9.82 -12.68
CA VAL A 28 2.81 8.66 -12.15
C VAL A 28 1.31 8.98 -12.04
N ALA A 29 0.50 8.28 -12.83
CA ALA A 29 -0.95 8.36 -12.77
C ALA A 29 -1.52 7.50 -11.61
N PRO A 30 -2.76 7.79 -11.16
CA PRO A 30 -3.52 6.82 -10.37
C PRO A 30 -3.63 5.48 -11.12
N ASP A 31 -3.60 4.36 -10.39
CA ASP A 31 -3.52 3.02 -11.00
C ASP A 31 -2.32 2.90 -11.98
N PRO A 32 -1.09 2.91 -11.46
CA PRO A 32 0.11 2.99 -12.29
C PRO A 32 0.21 1.80 -13.23
N THR A 33 0.69 2.06 -14.45
CA THR A 33 0.86 1.04 -15.48
C THR A 33 2.28 0.48 -15.52
N LEU A 34 2.41 -0.70 -16.09
CA LEU A 34 3.70 -1.31 -16.33
C LEU A 34 4.61 -0.43 -17.20
N ALA A 35 4.04 0.24 -18.22
CA ALA A 35 4.76 1.20 -19.06
C ALA A 35 5.31 2.38 -18.22
N CYS A 36 4.53 2.92 -17.30
CA CYS A 36 4.99 3.97 -16.38
C CYS A 36 6.19 3.49 -15.54
N ALA A 37 6.13 2.27 -15.00
CA ALA A 37 7.23 1.69 -14.23
C ALA A 37 8.49 1.47 -15.08
N GLN A 38 8.34 1.05 -16.33
CA GLN A 38 9.46 0.88 -17.28
C GLN A 38 10.15 2.22 -17.59
N GLU A 39 9.39 3.29 -17.82
CA GLU A 39 9.95 4.63 -18.05
C GLU A 39 10.66 5.18 -16.80
N GLY A 40 10.09 4.97 -15.61
CA GLY A 40 10.74 5.34 -14.36
C GLY A 40 12.05 4.57 -14.13
N ALA A 41 12.05 3.26 -14.36
CA ALA A 41 13.26 2.45 -14.27
C ALA A 41 14.33 2.87 -15.30
N LYS A 42 13.91 3.30 -16.49
CA LYS A 42 14.82 3.87 -17.50
C LYS A 42 15.45 5.18 -17.01
N ALA A 43 14.66 6.07 -16.41
CA ALA A 43 15.17 7.29 -15.79
C ALA A 43 16.17 6.98 -14.67
N MET A 44 15.89 5.97 -13.83
CA MET A 44 16.81 5.49 -12.78
C MET A 44 18.11 4.97 -13.37
N ARG A 45 18.07 4.19 -14.45
CA ARG A 45 19.30 3.69 -15.11
C ARG A 45 20.18 4.80 -15.70
N LEU A 46 19.60 5.94 -16.08
CA LEU A 46 20.33 7.10 -16.58
C LEU A 46 20.94 7.94 -15.44
N PHE A 47 20.30 8.00 -14.30
CA PHE A 47 20.75 8.76 -13.14
C PHE A 47 21.61 7.97 -12.17
N GLU A 48 21.41 6.64 -12.11
CA GLU A 48 22.08 5.69 -11.21
C GLU A 48 21.95 6.06 -9.72
N PRO A 49 20.70 6.21 -9.19
CA PRO A 49 20.50 6.57 -7.80
C PRO A 49 20.97 5.46 -6.84
N ASP A 50 21.59 5.86 -5.74
CA ASP A 50 21.86 5.02 -4.56
C ASP A 50 20.75 5.13 -3.50
N CYS A 51 19.82 6.08 -3.66
CA CYS A 51 18.66 6.26 -2.81
C CYS A 51 17.44 6.65 -3.65
N ILE A 52 16.31 6.01 -3.38
CA ILE A 52 15.01 6.28 -4.01
C ILE A 52 14.05 6.75 -2.92
N ILE A 53 13.46 7.93 -3.09
CA ILE A 53 12.47 8.48 -2.17
C ILE A 53 11.11 8.51 -2.90
N ALA A 54 10.22 7.59 -2.56
CA ALA A 54 8.86 7.53 -3.11
C ALA A 54 7.91 8.40 -2.26
N ILE A 55 7.48 9.53 -2.80
CA ILE A 55 6.59 10.49 -2.11
C ILE A 55 5.22 10.45 -2.77
N GLY A 56 4.20 10.03 -2.03
CA GLY A 56 2.83 9.99 -2.54
C GLY A 56 1.89 9.06 -1.83
N GLY A 57 0.74 8.80 -2.42
CA GLY A 57 -0.18 7.73 -2.00
C GLY A 57 0.29 6.36 -2.50
N GLY A 58 -0.55 5.34 -2.31
CA GLY A 58 -0.26 3.95 -2.70
C GLY A 58 0.24 3.83 -4.14
N SER A 59 -0.42 4.48 -5.10
CA SER A 59 -0.02 4.43 -6.52
C SER A 59 1.42 4.88 -6.77
N ALA A 60 1.87 5.95 -6.12
CA ALA A 60 3.25 6.44 -6.28
C ALA A 60 4.26 5.50 -5.62
N MET A 61 3.94 4.95 -4.45
CA MET A 61 4.80 4.01 -3.74
C MET A 61 4.88 2.67 -4.47
N ASP A 62 3.75 2.15 -4.96
CA ASP A 62 3.69 0.90 -5.70
C ASP A 62 4.46 1.01 -7.03
N ALA A 63 4.25 2.09 -7.79
CA ALA A 63 5.05 2.37 -8.98
C ALA A 63 6.55 2.45 -8.64
N GLY A 64 6.91 3.17 -7.57
CA GLY A 64 8.29 3.29 -7.10
C GLY A 64 8.93 1.93 -6.78
N LYS A 65 8.21 1.04 -6.10
CA LYS A 65 8.66 -0.33 -5.81
C LYS A 65 8.93 -1.14 -7.07
N ILE A 66 8.02 -1.06 -8.06
CA ILE A 66 8.21 -1.78 -9.33
C ILE A 66 9.37 -1.17 -10.14
N MET A 67 9.48 0.16 -10.19
CA MET A 67 10.62 0.86 -10.79
C MET A 67 11.94 0.43 -10.15
N TRP A 68 11.96 0.32 -8.82
CA TRP A 68 13.11 -0.13 -8.05
C TRP A 68 13.54 -1.56 -8.45
N VAL A 69 12.59 -2.51 -8.54
CA VAL A 69 12.88 -3.87 -9.02
C VAL A 69 13.46 -3.84 -10.43
N MET A 70 12.83 -3.12 -11.36
CA MET A 70 13.30 -3.05 -12.75
C MET A 70 14.64 -2.31 -12.90
N TYR A 71 15.00 -1.45 -11.95
CA TYR A 71 16.29 -0.77 -11.91
C TYR A 71 17.39 -1.69 -11.40
N GLU A 72 17.17 -2.40 -10.29
CA GLU A 72 18.17 -3.28 -9.71
C GLU A 72 18.33 -4.58 -10.50
N HIS A 73 17.21 -5.13 -11.00
CA HIS A 73 17.11 -6.43 -11.65
C HIS A 73 16.41 -6.33 -13.02
N PRO A 74 17.06 -5.71 -14.02
CA PRO A 74 16.48 -5.59 -15.36
C PRO A 74 16.28 -6.94 -16.06
N GLU A 75 16.95 -7.99 -15.58
CA GLU A 75 16.82 -9.36 -16.07
C GLU A 75 15.58 -10.09 -15.50
N ALA A 76 14.96 -9.58 -14.44
CA ALA A 76 13.84 -10.24 -13.79
C ALA A 76 12.58 -10.17 -14.66
N ASP A 77 11.96 -11.32 -14.88
CA ASP A 77 10.69 -11.38 -15.63
C ASP A 77 9.52 -10.92 -14.75
N PHE A 78 8.84 -9.87 -15.20
CA PHE A 78 7.71 -9.31 -14.48
C PHE A 78 6.57 -10.32 -14.31
N MET A 79 6.26 -11.10 -15.35
CA MET A 79 5.17 -12.07 -15.30
C MET A 79 5.46 -13.22 -14.35
N ASP A 80 6.71 -13.66 -14.25
CA ASP A 80 7.09 -14.69 -13.27
C ASP A 80 6.93 -14.17 -11.84
N MET A 81 7.30 -12.92 -11.57
CA MET A 81 7.09 -12.28 -10.27
C MET A 81 5.60 -12.13 -9.93
N ALA A 82 4.80 -11.66 -10.88
CA ALA A 82 3.36 -11.47 -10.70
C ALA A 82 2.61 -12.80 -10.54
N MET A 83 2.95 -13.80 -11.34
CA MET A 83 2.30 -15.11 -11.33
C MET A 83 2.70 -15.96 -10.12
N ARG A 84 3.82 -15.67 -9.46
CA ARG A 84 4.21 -16.34 -8.22
C ARG A 84 3.09 -16.36 -7.18
N PHE A 85 2.35 -15.26 -7.08
CA PHE A 85 1.22 -15.14 -6.14
C PHE A 85 -0.10 -15.69 -6.69
N MET A 86 -0.32 -15.55 -7.99
CA MET A 86 -1.59 -15.88 -8.64
C MET A 86 -1.66 -17.33 -9.15
N ASP A 87 -0.53 -17.93 -9.52
CA ASP A 87 -0.46 -19.30 -10.03
C ASP A 87 0.41 -20.17 -9.13
N ILE A 88 -0.18 -21.23 -8.57
CA ILE A 88 0.51 -22.16 -7.68
C ILE A 88 1.75 -22.80 -8.32
N ARG A 89 1.76 -22.96 -9.62
CA ARG A 89 2.91 -23.53 -10.38
C ARG A 89 4.11 -22.56 -10.40
N LYS A 90 3.88 -21.27 -10.22
CA LYS A 90 4.88 -20.21 -10.21
C LYS A 90 5.34 -19.82 -8.79
N ARG A 91 4.81 -20.44 -7.75
CA ARG A 91 5.19 -20.16 -6.34
C ARG A 91 6.64 -20.53 -6.01
N ILE A 92 7.27 -21.31 -6.85
CA ILE A 92 8.69 -21.66 -6.72
C ILE A 92 9.63 -20.56 -7.27
N TYR A 93 9.11 -19.51 -7.90
CA TYR A 93 9.92 -18.39 -8.36
C TYR A 93 10.61 -17.71 -7.18
N THR A 94 11.92 -17.54 -7.24
CA THR A 94 12.67 -16.80 -6.24
C THR A 94 12.69 -15.32 -6.62
N PHE A 95 12.12 -14.48 -5.76
CA PHE A 95 12.15 -13.05 -5.97
C PHE A 95 13.59 -12.53 -5.82
N PRO A 96 14.03 -11.59 -6.68
CA PRO A 96 15.39 -11.07 -6.59
C PRO A 96 15.61 -10.30 -5.29
N LYS A 97 16.81 -10.34 -4.76
CA LYS A 97 17.17 -9.61 -3.54
C LYS A 97 17.27 -8.12 -3.82
N MET A 98 16.61 -7.31 -3.00
CA MET A 98 16.49 -5.87 -3.22
C MET A 98 17.33 -5.04 -2.24
N GLY A 99 17.74 -3.85 -2.69
CA GLY A 99 18.46 -2.88 -1.87
C GLY A 99 19.99 -3.01 -1.97
N GLU A 100 20.51 -3.63 -3.01
CA GLU A 100 21.94 -3.70 -3.26
C GLU A 100 22.47 -2.48 -4.02
N LYS A 101 21.64 -1.89 -4.91
CA LYS A 101 22.00 -0.67 -5.66
C LYS A 101 21.45 0.59 -5.02
N ALA A 102 20.18 0.54 -4.54
CA ALA A 102 19.51 1.72 -4.02
C ALA A 102 18.73 1.44 -2.74
N TYR A 103 18.84 2.35 -1.79
CA TYR A 103 18.03 2.36 -0.58
C TYR A 103 16.64 2.94 -0.85
N PHE A 104 15.57 2.22 -0.52
CA PHE A 104 14.22 2.67 -0.80
C PHE A 104 13.54 3.27 0.43
N ILE A 105 13.15 4.55 0.33
CA ILE A 105 12.44 5.31 1.35
C ILE A 105 11.02 5.60 0.87
N ALA A 106 10.02 5.34 1.68
CA ALA A 106 8.62 5.67 1.40
C ALA A 106 8.13 6.81 2.28
N VAL A 107 7.50 7.81 1.66
CA VAL A 107 6.91 8.99 2.34
C VAL A 107 5.45 9.10 1.92
N PRO A 108 4.50 8.56 2.71
CA PRO A 108 3.08 8.60 2.37
C PRO A 108 2.51 10.01 2.47
N THR A 109 1.60 10.34 1.55
CA THR A 109 0.83 11.59 1.55
C THR A 109 -0.68 11.37 1.70
N SER A 110 -1.07 10.14 2.01
CA SER A 110 -2.44 9.75 2.33
C SER A 110 -2.46 8.71 3.45
N SER A 111 -3.51 8.72 4.26
CA SER A 111 -3.68 7.81 5.38
C SER A 111 -4.66 6.71 4.99
N GLY A 112 -4.18 5.65 4.35
CA GLY A 112 -5.06 4.58 3.85
C GLY A 112 -4.35 3.29 3.52
N THR A 113 -3.51 3.28 2.48
CA THR A 113 -2.97 2.05 1.89
C THR A 113 -1.94 1.32 2.73
N GLY A 114 -1.19 2.04 3.58
CA GLY A 114 -0.08 1.45 4.33
C GLY A 114 1.07 0.92 3.45
N SER A 115 1.14 1.34 2.16
CA SER A 115 2.16 0.83 1.23
C SER A 115 3.59 1.11 1.69
N GLU A 116 3.78 2.11 2.53
CA GLU A 116 5.08 2.45 3.12
C GLU A 116 5.65 1.37 4.05
N VAL A 117 4.80 0.45 4.54
CA VAL A 117 5.18 -0.65 5.46
C VAL A 117 4.70 -2.02 4.98
N THR A 118 4.39 -2.17 3.71
CA THR A 118 3.89 -3.43 3.17
C THR A 118 4.79 -4.01 2.08
N PRO A 119 4.87 -5.34 1.97
CA PRO A 119 5.64 -6.04 0.96
C PRO A 119 4.86 -6.20 -0.36
N PHE A 120 3.88 -5.35 -0.60
CA PHE A 120 2.99 -5.42 -1.77
C PHE A 120 3.20 -4.23 -2.70
N ALA A 121 2.96 -4.46 -3.98
CA ALA A 121 2.79 -3.43 -5.00
C ALA A 121 1.78 -3.91 -6.04
N VAL A 122 0.85 -3.04 -6.45
CA VAL A 122 -0.14 -3.34 -7.48
C VAL A 122 0.14 -2.50 -8.71
N ILE A 123 0.23 -3.15 -9.86
CA ILE A 123 0.47 -2.48 -11.13
C ILE A 123 -0.51 -2.98 -12.19
N THR A 124 -0.91 -2.11 -13.08
CA THR A 124 -1.82 -2.44 -14.18
C THR A 124 -1.04 -2.73 -15.46
N ASP A 125 -1.27 -3.88 -16.04
CA ASP A 125 -0.87 -4.12 -17.41
C ASP A 125 -1.87 -3.41 -18.33
N GLN A 126 -1.38 -2.40 -19.03
CA GLN A 126 -2.22 -1.54 -19.88
C GLN A 126 -2.78 -2.29 -21.11
N ASP A 127 -2.13 -3.36 -21.56
CA ASP A 127 -2.53 -4.09 -22.76
C ASP A 127 -3.69 -5.05 -22.47
N SER A 128 -3.66 -5.71 -21.31
CA SER A 128 -4.71 -6.62 -20.85
C SER A 128 -5.75 -5.96 -19.95
N GLY A 129 -5.45 -4.79 -19.38
CA GLY A 129 -6.26 -4.13 -18.35
C GLY A 129 -6.25 -4.85 -16.99
N ILE A 130 -5.39 -5.85 -16.82
CA ILE A 130 -5.32 -6.66 -15.61
C ILE A 130 -4.42 -5.98 -14.57
N LYS A 131 -4.90 -5.95 -13.33
CA LYS A 131 -4.11 -5.51 -12.17
C LYS A 131 -3.36 -6.72 -11.59
N TYR A 132 -2.05 -6.63 -11.58
CA TYR A 132 -1.17 -7.65 -11.02
C TYR A 132 -0.63 -7.21 -9.65
N PRO A 133 -0.95 -7.93 -8.58
CA PRO A 133 -0.27 -7.75 -7.30
C PRO A 133 1.08 -8.47 -7.33
N LEU A 134 2.14 -7.76 -6.96
CA LEU A 134 3.41 -8.35 -6.55
C LEU A 134 3.45 -8.42 -5.03
N ALA A 135 3.94 -9.52 -4.50
CA ALA A 135 4.01 -9.76 -3.06
C ALA A 135 5.30 -10.50 -2.72
N ASP A 136 6.23 -9.80 -2.15
CA ASP A 136 7.45 -10.37 -1.58
C ASP A 136 8.06 -9.41 -0.54
N TYR A 137 8.64 -9.95 0.53
CA TYR A 137 9.28 -9.14 1.57
C TYR A 137 10.44 -8.28 1.06
N GLU A 138 11.05 -8.64 -0.07
CA GLU A 138 12.06 -7.83 -0.74
C GLU A 138 11.52 -6.48 -1.24
N LEU A 139 10.20 -6.36 -1.47
CA LEU A 139 9.53 -5.09 -1.84
C LEU A 139 9.29 -4.16 -0.64
N LEU A 140 9.55 -4.62 0.58
CA LEU A 140 9.33 -3.79 1.75
C LEU A 140 10.29 -2.59 1.73
N PRO A 141 9.77 -1.34 1.84
CA PRO A 141 10.62 -0.17 1.96
C PRO A 141 11.61 -0.31 3.12
N LYS A 142 12.85 0.12 2.93
CA LYS A 142 13.89 0.05 3.96
C LYS A 142 13.67 1.09 5.06
N MET A 143 12.93 2.16 4.72
CA MET A 143 12.53 3.22 5.66
C MET A 143 11.17 3.78 5.26
N ALA A 144 10.33 4.06 6.25
CA ALA A 144 9.09 4.83 6.09
C ALA A 144 9.20 6.12 6.90
N ILE A 145 8.89 7.26 6.28
CA ILE A 145 8.84 8.56 6.95
C ILE A 145 7.39 9.02 6.99
N ILE A 146 6.80 8.96 8.18
CA ILE A 146 5.40 9.31 8.40
C ILE A 146 5.34 10.73 8.94
N ASP A 147 5.02 11.66 8.06
CA ASP A 147 4.90 13.09 8.39
C ASP A 147 3.47 13.56 8.14
N ALA A 148 2.78 13.97 9.19
CA ALA A 148 1.40 14.44 9.12
C ALA A 148 1.26 15.71 8.25
N ASP A 149 2.29 16.54 8.17
CA ASP A 149 2.28 17.76 7.35
C ASP A 149 2.08 17.44 5.85
N MET A 150 2.59 16.29 5.40
CA MET A 150 2.38 15.80 4.04
C MET A 150 0.92 15.45 3.73
N MET A 151 0.09 15.29 4.76
CA MET A 151 -1.31 14.87 4.66
C MET A 151 -2.31 15.96 5.04
N MET A 152 -1.85 17.13 5.53
CA MET A 152 -2.72 18.20 6.04
C MET A 152 -3.77 18.64 5.01
N ASN A 153 -3.37 18.76 3.75
CA ASN A 153 -4.24 19.22 2.67
C ASN A 153 -4.92 18.08 1.88
N GLN A 154 -4.96 16.86 2.44
CA GLN A 154 -5.67 15.75 1.80
C GLN A 154 -7.15 16.08 1.63
N PRO A 155 -7.72 16.01 0.39
CA PRO A 155 -9.11 16.35 0.14
C PRO A 155 -10.09 15.48 0.94
N LYS A 156 -11.25 16.04 1.32
CA LYS A 156 -12.29 15.33 2.11
C LYS A 156 -12.66 13.96 1.52
N GLY A 157 -12.92 13.91 0.22
CA GLY A 157 -13.27 12.65 -0.45
C GLY A 157 -12.16 11.59 -0.36
N LEU A 158 -10.90 12.00 -0.52
CA LEU A 158 -9.75 11.10 -0.34
C LEU A 158 -9.57 10.73 1.12
N THR A 159 -9.78 11.66 2.06
CA THR A 159 -9.71 11.39 3.50
C THR A 159 -10.72 10.31 3.91
N ALA A 160 -11.97 10.42 3.45
CA ALA A 160 -12.99 9.41 3.74
C ALA A 160 -12.64 8.06 3.11
N ALA A 161 -12.34 8.03 1.82
CA ALA A 161 -12.05 6.80 1.10
C ALA A 161 -10.83 6.08 1.68
N SER A 162 -9.71 6.80 1.87
CA SER A 162 -8.50 6.20 2.42
C SER A 162 -8.64 5.81 3.89
N GLY A 163 -9.38 6.58 4.69
CA GLY A 163 -9.63 6.24 6.09
C GLY A 163 -10.47 4.98 6.27
N ILE A 164 -11.50 4.79 5.42
CA ILE A 164 -12.29 3.55 5.42
C ILE A 164 -11.46 2.38 4.86
N ASP A 165 -10.57 2.63 3.91
CA ASP A 165 -9.62 1.63 3.42
C ASP A 165 -8.70 1.13 4.55
N ALA A 166 -8.09 2.04 5.31
CA ALA A 166 -7.30 1.70 6.49
C ALA A 166 -8.12 0.94 7.56
N LEU A 167 -9.39 1.31 7.75
CA LEU A 167 -10.28 0.58 8.64
C LEU A 167 -10.53 -0.84 8.16
N THR A 168 -10.75 -1.01 6.86
CA THR A 168 -10.97 -2.32 6.24
C THR A 168 -9.72 -3.19 6.35
N HIS A 169 -8.53 -2.63 6.13
CA HIS A 169 -7.25 -3.31 6.37
C HIS A 169 -7.15 -3.85 7.80
N ALA A 170 -7.44 -3.01 8.79
CA ALA A 170 -7.37 -3.40 10.19
C ALA A 170 -8.42 -4.48 10.56
N LEU A 171 -9.65 -4.33 10.06
CA LEU A 171 -10.74 -5.29 10.29
C LEU A 171 -10.43 -6.66 9.67
N GLU A 172 -9.97 -6.69 8.43
CA GLU A 172 -9.64 -7.95 7.75
C GLU A 172 -8.39 -8.61 8.33
N ALA A 173 -7.37 -7.83 8.69
CA ALA A 173 -6.20 -8.35 9.39
C ALA A 173 -6.57 -8.99 10.73
N TYR A 174 -7.46 -8.35 11.50
CA TYR A 174 -7.95 -8.89 12.78
C TYR A 174 -8.79 -10.16 12.61
N ALA A 175 -9.61 -10.22 11.57
CA ALA A 175 -10.45 -11.39 11.26
C ALA A 175 -9.71 -12.51 10.51
N SER A 176 -8.45 -12.28 10.14
CA SER A 176 -7.66 -13.24 9.36
C SER A 176 -7.33 -14.48 10.17
N ILE A 177 -7.30 -15.62 9.47
CA ILE A 177 -6.80 -16.87 10.05
C ILE A 177 -5.30 -16.85 10.35
N MET A 178 -4.56 -15.90 9.78
CA MET A 178 -3.13 -15.68 10.03
C MET A 178 -2.89 -14.60 11.09
N ALA A 179 -3.95 -14.12 11.74
CA ALA A 179 -3.84 -13.16 12.82
C ALA A 179 -3.03 -13.73 13.99
N THR A 180 -2.29 -12.84 14.64
CA THR A 180 -1.47 -13.12 15.82
C THR A 180 -1.68 -12.04 16.86
N ASP A 181 -1.30 -12.27 18.12
CA ASP A 181 -1.37 -11.24 19.17
C ASP A 181 -0.68 -9.94 18.78
N TYR A 182 0.38 -9.98 17.95
CA TYR A 182 1.08 -8.80 17.44
C TYR A 182 0.22 -8.06 16.41
N THR A 183 -0.34 -8.76 15.43
CA THR A 183 -1.19 -8.15 14.41
C THR A 183 -2.49 -7.64 14.99
N ASP A 184 -3.06 -8.35 15.96
CA ASP A 184 -4.27 -7.96 16.69
C ASP A 184 -4.07 -6.66 17.48
N GLY A 185 -2.96 -6.55 18.19
CA GLY A 185 -2.62 -5.33 18.91
C GLY A 185 -2.54 -4.11 17.99
N LEU A 186 -1.91 -4.25 16.82
CA LEU A 186 -1.82 -3.21 15.80
C LEU A 186 -3.19 -2.89 15.19
N ALA A 187 -3.94 -3.92 14.78
CA ALA A 187 -5.25 -3.77 14.15
C ALA A 187 -6.27 -3.10 15.09
N LEU A 188 -6.37 -3.55 16.35
CA LEU A 188 -7.26 -2.96 17.35
C LEU A 188 -6.92 -1.50 17.64
N LYS A 189 -5.63 -1.18 17.74
CA LYS A 189 -5.21 0.22 17.96
C LYS A 189 -5.50 1.08 16.74
N ALA A 190 -5.28 0.57 15.54
CA ALA A 190 -5.61 1.26 14.29
C ALA A 190 -7.11 1.54 14.21
N MET A 191 -7.96 0.53 14.42
CA MET A 191 -9.43 0.70 14.43
C MET A 191 -9.88 1.75 15.43
N LYS A 192 -9.38 1.69 16.68
CA LYS A 192 -9.71 2.69 17.71
C LYS A 192 -9.35 4.10 17.28
N ASN A 193 -8.17 4.29 16.70
CA ASN A 193 -7.74 5.60 16.22
C ASN A 193 -8.61 6.08 15.05
N ILE A 194 -8.92 5.22 14.08
CA ILE A 194 -9.74 5.57 12.91
C ILE A 194 -11.13 5.99 13.36
N PHE A 195 -11.82 5.22 14.19
CA PHE A 195 -13.14 5.59 14.72
C PHE A 195 -13.13 6.91 15.50
N THR A 196 -12.02 7.21 16.18
CA THR A 196 -11.90 8.43 16.98
C THR A 196 -11.59 9.65 16.10
N TYR A 197 -10.72 9.53 15.13
CA TYR A 197 -10.11 10.68 14.45
C TYR A 197 -10.52 10.86 12.99
N LEU A 198 -11.04 9.83 12.31
CA LEU A 198 -11.48 9.97 10.92
C LEU A 198 -12.57 11.03 10.75
N PRO A 199 -13.60 11.12 11.61
CA PRO A 199 -14.61 12.19 11.51
C PRO A 199 -13.98 13.58 11.61
N ALA A 200 -13.09 13.81 12.57
CA ALA A 200 -12.40 15.08 12.74
C ALA A 200 -11.46 15.40 11.56
N ALA A 201 -10.70 14.43 11.08
CA ALA A 201 -9.85 14.58 9.90
C ALA A 201 -10.65 14.88 8.63
N TYR A 202 -11.86 14.35 8.50
CA TYR A 202 -12.77 14.64 7.39
C TYR A 202 -13.34 16.05 7.49
N GLU A 203 -13.84 16.44 8.66
CA GLU A 203 -14.53 17.73 8.84
C GLU A 203 -13.54 18.90 8.83
N ASN A 204 -12.44 18.79 9.52
CA ASN A 204 -11.52 19.88 9.80
C ASN A 204 -10.02 19.56 9.54
N GLY A 205 -9.73 18.56 8.70
CA GLY A 205 -8.37 18.05 8.49
C GLY A 205 -7.28 19.08 8.24
N PRO A 206 -7.50 20.12 7.40
CA PRO A 206 -6.49 21.17 7.16
C PRO A 206 -6.09 21.97 8.40
N HIS A 207 -6.91 21.94 9.47
CA HIS A 207 -6.72 22.70 10.71
C HIS A 207 -6.62 21.80 11.95
N ASP A 208 -6.59 20.48 11.76
CA ASP A 208 -6.49 19.50 12.84
C ASP A 208 -5.31 18.56 12.62
N ALA A 209 -4.12 19.07 12.93
CA ALA A 209 -2.86 18.33 12.81
C ALA A 209 -2.89 17.02 13.62
N LYS A 210 -3.55 17.03 14.80
CA LYS A 210 -3.67 15.83 15.63
C LYS A 210 -4.50 14.76 14.96
N ALA A 211 -5.64 15.11 14.38
CA ALA A 211 -6.46 14.13 13.65
C ALA A 211 -5.68 13.55 12.47
N ARG A 212 -4.95 14.37 11.71
CA ARG A 212 -4.09 13.92 10.60
C ARG A 212 -2.99 12.98 11.08
N GLU A 213 -2.26 13.35 12.13
CA GLU A 213 -1.21 12.51 12.72
C GLU A 213 -1.75 11.15 13.18
N GLN A 214 -2.90 11.15 13.87
CA GLN A 214 -3.49 9.91 14.36
C GLN A 214 -4.04 9.03 13.22
N MET A 215 -4.55 9.63 12.16
CA MET A 215 -4.96 8.89 10.96
C MET A 215 -3.74 8.33 10.20
N ALA A 216 -2.65 9.08 10.07
CA ALA A 216 -1.40 8.60 9.48
C ALA A 216 -0.86 7.40 10.27
N THR A 217 -0.74 7.54 11.59
CA THR A 217 -0.32 6.46 12.50
C THR A 217 -1.22 5.23 12.36
N ALA A 218 -2.55 5.42 12.33
CA ALA A 218 -3.50 4.32 12.22
C ALA A 218 -3.38 3.58 10.88
N SER A 219 -3.20 4.32 9.78
CA SER A 219 -2.97 3.74 8.45
C SER A 219 -1.71 2.86 8.43
N THR A 220 -0.60 3.38 8.96
CA THR A 220 0.66 2.63 9.06
C THR A 220 0.51 1.39 9.95
N MET A 221 -0.17 1.50 11.12
CA MET A 221 -0.42 0.34 11.98
C MET A 221 -1.30 -0.71 11.31
N ALA A 222 -2.34 -0.30 10.59
CA ALA A 222 -3.16 -1.22 9.79
C ALA A 222 -2.32 -1.89 8.68
N GLY A 223 -1.44 -1.13 8.03
CA GLY A 223 -0.47 -1.62 7.06
C GLY A 223 0.43 -2.72 7.65
N MET A 224 1.03 -2.46 8.81
CA MET A 224 1.86 -3.45 9.51
C MET A 224 1.07 -4.69 9.92
N ALA A 225 -0.19 -4.54 10.32
CA ALA A 225 -1.05 -5.67 10.67
C ALA A 225 -1.32 -6.56 9.45
N PHE A 226 -1.86 -6.00 8.36
CA PHE A 226 -2.21 -6.82 7.20
C PHE A 226 -1.00 -7.29 6.39
N ALA A 227 0.14 -6.61 6.46
CA ALA A 227 1.38 -7.11 5.85
C ALA A 227 1.78 -8.49 6.39
N ASN A 228 1.38 -8.83 7.60
CA ASN A 228 1.66 -10.10 8.26
C ASN A 228 0.44 -11.04 8.34
N ALA A 229 -0.76 -10.49 8.54
CA ALA A 229 -1.99 -11.28 8.66
C ALA A 229 -2.74 -11.46 7.33
N PHE A 230 -2.35 -10.74 6.28
CA PHE A 230 -3.03 -10.65 5.00
C PHE A 230 -4.44 -10.04 5.11
N LEU A 231 -5.16 -10.04 3.99
CA LEU A 231 -6.50 -9.49 3.85
C LEU A 231 -7.51 -10.60 3.57
N GLY A 232 -8.77 -10.24 3.50
CA GLY A 232 -9.88 -11.18 3.32
C GLY A 232 -10.69 -10.94 2.05
N VAL A 233 -11.96 -11.37 2.13
CA VAL A 233 -12.87 -11.37 0.99
C VAL A 233 -13.33 -9.97 0.58
N CYS A 234 -13.32 -9.00 1.52
CA CYS A 234 -13.71 -7.63 1.21
C CYS A 234 -12.78 -7.01 0.16
N HIS A 235 -11.48 -7.03 0.40
CA HIS A 235 -10.49 -6.55 -0.58
C HIS A 235 -10.53 -7.34 -1.89
N SER A 236 -10.72 -8.66 -1.81
CA SER A 236 -10.84 -9.49 -3.01
C SER A 236 -12.01 -9.07 -3.91
N MET A 237 -13.17 -8.76 -3.33
CA MET A 237 -14.33 -8.25 -4.06
C MET A 237 -14.14 -6.80 -4.50
N ALA A 238 -13.57 -5.94 -3.63
CA ALA A 238 -13.33 -4.54 -3.95
C ALA A 238 -12.40 -4.34 -5.15
N HIS A 239 -11.38 -5.18 -5.30
CA HIS A 239 -10.51 -5.18 -6.49
C HIS A 239 -11.30 -5.45 -7.77
N LYS A 240 -12.27 -6.39 -7.72
CA LYS A 240 -13.13 -6.68 -8.89
C LYS A 240 -14.08 -5.52 -9.20
N LEU A 241 -14.72 -4.94 -8.17
CA LEU A 241 -15.56 -3.76 -8.36
C LEU A 241 -14.78 -2.58 -8.94
N GLY A 242 -13.58 -2.33 -8.43
CA GLY A 242 -12.71 -1.29 -8.95
C GLY A 242 -12.30 -1.53 -10.41
N ALA A 243 -11.96 -2.77 -10.76
CA ALA A 243 -11.57 -3.12 -12.13
C ALA A 243 -12.71 -3.00 -13.14
N PHE A 244 -13.92 -3.48 -12.79
CA PHE A 244 -15.07 -3.49 -13.71
C PHE A 244 -15.86 -2.19 -13.77
N HIS A 245 -15.93 -1.46 -12.64
CA HIS A 245 -16.79 -0.27 -12.50
C HIS A 245 -16.02 1.03 -12.27
N HIS A 246 -14.68 0.97 -12.27
CA HIS A 246 -13.81 2.12 -12.02
C HIS A 246 -14.11 2.86 -10.70
N LEU A 247 -14.56 2.11 -9.69
CA LEU A 247 -14.80 2.67 -8.36
C LEU A 247 -13.46 2.91 -7.65
N PRO A 248 -13.30 4.06 -6.96
CA PRO A 248 -12.17 4.26 -6.07
C PRO A 248 -12.10 3.15 -5.02
N HIS A 249 -10.91 2.61 -4.77
CA HIS A 249 -10.70 1.42 -3.96
C HIS A 249 -11.33 1.50 -2.56
N GLY A 250 -11.10 2.59 -1.83
CA GLY A 250 -11.69 2.77 -0.50
C GLY A 250 -13.23 2.91 -0.51
N ILE A 251 -13.82 3.40 -1.61
CA ILE A 251 -15.29 3.43 -1.77
C ILE A 251 -15.81 2.01 -2.00
N ALA A 252 -15.15 1.21 -2.82
CA ALA A 252 -15.52 -0.19 -3.03
C ALA A 252 -15.46 -0.98 -1.70
N ASN A 253 -14.42 -0.78 -0.90
CA ASN A 253 -14.31 -1.36 0.44
C ASN A 253 -15.46 -0.88 1.36
N ALA A 254 -15.77 0.41 1.37
CA ALA A 254 -16.84 0.97 2.19
C ALA A 254 -18.22 0.35 1.90
N ILE A 255 -18.50 0.05 0.63
CA ILE A 255 -19.76 -0.57 0.21
C ILE A 255 -19.86 -2.02 0.74
N LEU A 256 -18.75 -2.75 0.73
CA LEU A 256 -18.73 -4.19 0.99
C LEU A 256 -18.52 -4.55 2.46
N ILE A 257 -17.73 -3.77 3.20
CA ILE A 257 -17.19 -4.18 4.51
C ILE A 257 -18.28 -4.53 5.52
N THR A 258 -19.41 -3.82 5.52
CA THR A 258 -20.48 -4.06 6.48
C THR A 258 -21.11 -5.45 6.31
N ASP A 259 -21.34 -5.87 5.07
CA ASP A 259 -21.92 -7.19 4.77
C ASP A 259 -20.89 -8.30 4.97
N VAL A 260 -19.63 -8.04 4.64
CA VAL A 260 -18.53 -8.97 4.95
C VAL A 260 -18.38 -9.17 6.45
N MET A 261 -18.45 -8.10 7.25
CA MET A 261 -18.40 -8.23 8.71
C MET A 261 -19.58 -9.04 9.25
N ARG A 262 -20.81 -8.80 8.77
CA ARG A 262 -21.98 -9.59 9.16
C ARG A 262 -21.79 -11.07 8.81
N PHE A 263 -21.29 -11.35 7.62
CA PHE A 263 -21.00 -12.72 7.18
C PHE A 263 -19.95 -13.38 8.07
N ASN A 264 -18.84 -12.71 8.37
CA ASN A 264 -17.77 -13.24 9.20
C ASN A 264 -18.21 -13.42 10.66
N ALA A 265 -19.07 -12.56 11.20
CA ALA A 265 -19.54 -12.63 12.58
C ALA A 265 -20.60 -13.71 12.84
N ALA A 266 -21.27 -14.22 11.80
CA ALA A 266 -22.44 -15.10 11.98
C ALA A 266 -22.09 -16.47 12.60
N GLU A 267 -20.96 -17.09 12.22
CA GLU A 267 -20.56 -18.46 12.66
C GLU A 267 -19.06 -18.63 12.79
N VAL A 268 -18.35 -17.60 13.21
CA VAL A 268 -16.88 -17.54 13.24
C VAL A 268 -16.22 -18.72 13.96
N PRO A 269 -16.65 -19.16 15.15
CA PRO A 269 -15.98 -20.26 15.85
C PRO A 269 -16.00 -21.57 15.06
N ALA A 270 -17.12 -21.91 14.44
CA ALA A 270 -17.23 -23.13 13.62
C ALA A 270 -16.39 -23.02 12.34
N LYS A 271 -16.38 -21.85 11.71
CA LYS A 271 -15.60 -21.57 10.50
C LYS A 271 -14.09 -21.62 10.78
N MET A 272 -13.64 -21.03 11.86
CA MET A 272 -12.24 -21.09 12.29
C MET A 272 -11.81 -22.54 12.57
N GLY A 273 -12.65 -23.33 13.26
CA GLY A 273 -12.40 -24.74 13.50
C GLY A 273 -12.29 -25.54 12.20
N THR A 274 -13.18 -25.29 11.24
CA THR A 274 -13.15 -25.95 9.93
C THR A 274 -11.91 -25.57 9.14
N PHE A 275 -11.53 -24.32 9.16
CA PHE A 275 -10.36 -23.85 8.44
C PHE A 275 -9.05 -24.42 9.01
N SER A 276 -8.92 -24.49 10.33
CA SER A 276 -7.76 -25.10 10.98
C SER A 276 -7.62 -26.59 10.63
N GLN A 277 -8.72 -27.30 10.43
CA GLN A 277 -8.70 -28.68 9.96
C GLN A 277 -8.17 -28.83 8.54
N TYR A 278 -8.37 -27.83 7.67
CA TYR A 278 -7.87 -27.86 6.29
C TYR A 278 -6.48 -27.28 6.15
N ALA A 279 -6.10 -26.29 6.94
CA ALA A 279 -4.82 -25.62 6.82
C ALA A 279 -3.68 -26.36 7.54
N TYR A 280 -3.93 -26.90 8.72
CA TYR A 280 -2.91 -27.46 9.59
C TYR A 280 -2.59 -28.95 9.42
N PRO A 281 -3.47 -29.82 8.90
CA PRO A 281 -3.09 -31.23 8.70
C PRO A 281 -2.07 -31.45 7.60
N HIS A 282 -1.75 -30.39 6.83
CA HIS A 282 -0.87 -30.44 5.65
C HIS A 282 0.32 -29.48 5.72
N CYS A 283 0.52 -28.81 6.85
CA CYS A 283 1.70 -27.98 7.10
C CYS A 283 2.75 -28.72 7.91
#